data_d0b32d8276f8118ff52af9b9e6260c9f
#
_entry.id   d0b32d8276f8118ff52af9b9e6260c9f
#
_cell.length_a   1.000
_cell.length_b   1.000
_cell.length_c   1.000
_cell.angle_alpha   90.00
_cell.angle_beta   90.00
_cell.angle_gamma   90.00
#
_symmetry.space_group_name_H-M   'P 1'
#
loop_
_entity.id
_entity.type
_entity.pdbx_description
1 polymer ?
#
loop_
_entity_poly.entity_id
_entity_poly.type
_entity_poly.pdbx_seq_one_letter_code
_entity_poly.pdbx_strand_id
1 'polypeptide(L)'
;MKTCVFLIGTNCSGKTSLAKTVINRLGGARYSSKWLTEVGDGRFCFAGKYSEESRYGGVDGWNETKPLRSVVEQALTTHDVIICEGVKLHNNGANLSTALYAAEQRLVCLLYAPAQVLNDRLKARSGAKVTEAILKDQQACARSLKKWQNMGGINVMHLDTSTNTLDECADALLARIKQIAGL
;
A
#
# COMPACT_ATOMS: atom_id res chain seq x y z
N MET A 1 11.76 13.03 -8.44
CA MET A 1 11.04 12.24 -9.47
C MET A 1 9.69 11.83 -8.93
N LYS A 2 8.62 11.96 -9.72
CA LYS A 2 7.25 11.60 -9.29
C LYS A 2 7.13 10.09 -9.14
N THR A 3 6.74 9.64 -7.95
CA THR A 3 6.81 8.22 -7.55
C THR A 3 5.44 7.72 -7.08
N CYS A 4 5.00 6.58 -7.63
CA CYS A 4 3.81 5.88 -7.16
C CYS A 4 4.21 4.55 -6.52
N VAL A 5 3.68 4.30 -5.31
CA VAL A 5 3.95 3.11 -4.52
C VAL A 5 2.66 2.34 -4.28
N PHE A 6 2.64 1.06 -4.60
CA PHE A 6 1.56 0.15 -4.24
C PHE A 6 1.99 -0.75 -3.09
N LEU A 7 1.26 -0.69 -1.98
CA LEU A 7 1.34 -1.66 -0.89
C LEU A 7 0.25 -2.71 -1.11
N ILE A 8 0.65 -3.89 -1.55
CA ILE A 8 -0.25 -5.01 -1.80
C ILE A 8 -0.09 -6.12 -0.76
N GLY A 9 -1.07 -6.96 -0.63
CA GLY A 9 -1.08 -8.08 0.30
C GLY A 9 -2.50 -8.44 0.69
N THR A 10 -2.70 -9.62 1.23
CA THR A 10 -4.02 -10.08 1.67
C THR A 10 -4.52 -9.38 2.94
N ASN A 11 -5.72 -9.69 3.37
CA ASN A 11 -6.25 -9.22 4.66
C ASN A 11 -5.33 -9.66 5.81
N CYS A 12 -5.18 -8.78 6.80
CA CYS A 12 -4.31 -8.99 7.98
C CYS A 12 -2.81 -9.11 7.70
N SER A 13 -2.34 -8.85 6.47
CA SER A 13 -0.90 -8.79 6.16
C SER A 13 -0.18 -7.57 6.74
N GLY A 14 -0.91 -6.60 7.33
CA GLY A 14 -0.31 -5.44 7.99
C GLY A 14 -0.26 -4.16 7.15
N LYS A 15 -0.83 -4.11 5.95
CA LYS A 15 -0.78 -2.93 5.04
C LYS A 15 -1.20 -1.62 5.70
N THR A 16 -2.40 -1.57 6.29
CA THR A 16 -2.92 -0.36 6.91
C THR A 16 -2.11 0.04 8.15
N SER A 17 -1.63 -0.95 8.92
CA SER A 17 -0.75 -0.69 10.07
C SER A 17 0.58 -0.08 9.60
N LEU A 18 1.20 -0.67 8.57
CA LEU A 18 2.43 -0.12 7.98
C LEU A 18 2.21 1.28 7.42
N ALA A 19 1.11 1.51 6.69
CA ALA A 19 0.78 2.84 6.17
C ALA A 19 0.67 3.88 7.30
N LYS A 20 -0.02 3.56 8.40
CA LYS A 20 -0.13 4.44 9.57
C LYS A 20 1.23 4.69 10.24
N THR A 21 2.07 3.66 10.38
CA THR A 21 3.43 3.82 10.92
C THR A 21 4.26 4.76 10.03
N VAL A 22 4.19 4.59 8.71
CA VAL A 22 4.89 5.49 7.75
C VAL A 22 4.35 6.92 7.84
N ILE A 23 3.02 7.10 7.94
CA ILE A 23 2.42 8.43 8.13
C ILE A 23 2.97 9.11 9.38
N ASN A 24 3.03 8.40 10.50
CA ASN A 24 3.55 8.95 11.76
C ASN A 24 5.04 9.31 11.65
N ARG A 25 5.86 8.48 11.01
CA ARG A 25 7.28 8.77 10.77
C ARG A 25 7.54 9.96 9.84
N LEU A 26 6.60 10.25 8.96
CA LEU A 26 6.65 11.42 8.08
C LEU A 26 6.08 12.71 8.72
N GLY A 27 5.78 12.68 10.02
CA GLY A 27 5.30 13.86 10.77
C GLY A 27 3.78 13.93 10.94
N GLY A 28 3.08 12.83 10.68
CA GLY A 28 1.63 12.71 10.84
C GLY A 28 0.80 13.25 9.68
N ALA A 29 -0.49 13.01 9.74
CA ALA A 29 -1.44 13.50 8.74
C ALA A 29 -1.70 15.00 8.95
N ARG A 30 -1.50 15.81 7.89
CA ARG A 30 -1.79 17.25 7.87
C ARG A 30 -3.22 17.55 7.42
N TYR A 31 -3.64 16.82 6.40
CA TYR A 31 -4.96 16.92 5.81
C TYR A 31 -5.44 15.55 5.38
N SER A 32 -6.71 15.26 5.58
CA SER A 32 -7.29 13.99 5.14
C SER A 32 -8.67 14.21 4.55
N SER A 33 -8.85 13.72 3.34
CA SER A 33 -10.12 13.66 2.63
C SER A 33 -10.51 12.21 2.36
N LYS A 34 -11.66 11.99 1.75
CA LYS A 34 -12.06 10.65 1.31
C LYS A 34 -11.03 10.02 0.34
N TRP A 35 -10.33 10.84 -0.45
CA TRP A 35 -9.49 10.37 -1.55
C TRP A 35 -7.99 10.43 -1.25
N LEU A 36 -7.58 11.32 -0.36
CA LEU A 36 -6.17 11.63 -0.14
C LEU A 36 -5.91 12.01 1.31
N THR A 37 -4.80 11.52 1.86
CA THR A 37 -4.22 11.97 3.12
C THR A 37 -2.83 12.54 2.85
N GLU A 38 -2.64 13.83 3.10
CA GLU A 38 -1.35 14.52 3.01
C GLU A 38 -0.59 14.38 4.32
N VAL A 39 0.73 14.24 4.25
CA VAL A 39 1.56 13.99 5.44
C VAL A 39 2.81 14.86 5.47
N GLY A 40 3.27 15.14 6.68
CA GLY A 40 4.54 15.80 6.94
C GLY A 40 4.71 17.14 6.24
N ASP A 41 5.77 17.29 5.47
CA ASP A 41 6.13 18.50 4.72
C ASP A 41 5.36 18.66 3.39
N GLY A 42 4.43 17.77 3.09
CA GLY A 42 3.65 17.80 1.86
C GLY A 42 4.31 17.13 0.65
N ARG A 43 5.48 16.53 0.81
CA ARG A 43 6.12 15.76 -0.28
C ARG A 43 5.48 14.39 -0.49
N PHE A 44 4.89 13.84 0.56
CA PHE A 44 4.23 12.53 0.57
C PHE A 44 2.73 12.69 0.74
N CYS A 45 1.99 11.81 0.08
CA CYS A 45 0.58 11.61 0.34
C CYS A 45 0.19 10.13 0.23
N PHE A 46 -0.96 9.80 0.78
CA PHE A 46 -1.55 8.46 0.73
C PHE A 46 -2.90 8.52 0.04
N ALA A 47 -3.16 7.57 -0.85
CA ALA A 47 -4.49 7.40 -1.43
C ALA A 47 -5.47 6.86 -0.38
N GLY A 48 -6.57 7.59 -0.16
CA GLY A 48 -7.59 7.25 0.83
C GLY A 48 -7.48 8.03 2.14
N LYS A 49 -8.47 7.80 2.99
CA LYS A 49 -8.55 8.42 4.30
C LYS A 49 -7.83 7.58 5.35
N TYR A 50 -6.93 8.19 6.10
CA TYR A 50 -6.31 7.61 7.28
C TYR A 50 -6.63 8.47 8.49
N SER A 51 -7.35 7.91 9.45
CA SER A 51 -7.60 8.50 10.77
C SER A 51 -7.22 7.50 11.85
N GLU A 52 -6.99 7.96 13.07
CA GLU A 52 -6.67 7.08 14.20
C GLU A 52 -7.77 6.06 14.47
N GLU A 53 -9.03 6.48 14.35
CA GLU A 53 -10.22 5.66 14.57
C GLU A 53 -10.54 4.70 13.41
N SER A 54 -10.01 4.95 12.22
CA SER A 54 -10.32 4.17 11.03
C SER A 54 -9.67 2.78 11.10
N ARG A 55 -10.51 1.74 11.09
CA ARG A 55 -10.06 0.33 10.95
C ARG A 55 -9.49 0.04 9.56
N TYR A 56 -9.96 0.78 8.55
CA TYR A 56 -9.63 0.58 7.15
C TYR A 56 -9.07 1.88 6.60
N GLY A 57 -7.95 1.80 5.93
CA GLY A 57 -7.35 2.87 5.14
C GLY A 57 -7.28 2.48 3.67
N GLY A 58 -6.67 3.35 2.88
CA GLY A 58 -6.36 3.04 1.51
C GLY A 58 -7.56 2.99 0.56
N VAL A 59 -7.39 2.25 -0.52
CA VAL A 59 -8.36 2.20 -1.63
C VAL A 59 -9.41 1.11 -1.48
N ASP A 60 -9.22 0.16 -0.57
CA ASP A 60 -10.19 -0.94 -0.38
C ASP A 60 -11.54 -0.46 0.14
N GLY A 61 -11.59 0.69 0.82
CA GLY A 61 -12.82 1.32 1.29
C GLY A 61 -13.55 2.18 0.26
N TRP A 62 -13.04 2.29 -0.95
CA TRP A 62 -13.69 3.10 -1.98
C TRP A 62 -14.84 2.34 -2.65
N ASN A 63 -16.06 2.76 -2.34
CA ASN A 63 -17.29 2.22 -2.94
C ASN A 63 -17.66 2.90 -4.28
N GLU A 64 -16.84 3.84 -4.74
CA GLU A 64 -17.15 4.68 -5.90
C GLU A 64 -16.17 4.46 -7.04
N THR A 65 -16.68 4.72 -8.23
CA THR A 65 -16.01 4.52 -9.52
C THR A 65 -14.93 5.55 -9.86
N LYS A 66 -14.50 6.42 -8.92
CA LYS A 66 -13.42 7.36 -9.24
C LYS A 66 -12.16 6.56 -9.57
N PRO A 67 -11.63 6.66 -10.79
CA PRO A 67 -10.49 5.87 -11.19
C PRO A 67 -9.28 6.23 -10.32
N LEU A 68 -8.67 5.24 -9.67
CA LEU A 68 -7.45 5.44 -8.86
C LEU A 68 -6.39 6.22 -9.65
N ARG A 69 -6.29 5.96 -10.95
CA ARG A 69 -5.35 6.66 -11.82
C ARG A 69 -5.52 8.18 -11.78
N SER A 70 -6.74 8.71 -11.89
CA SER A 70 -6.95 10.16 -11.83
C SER A 70 -6.61 10.77 -10.47
N VAL A 71 -6.80 10.01 -9.38
CA VAL A 71 -6.36 10.43 -8.03
C VAL A 71 -4.83 10.51 -7.98
N VAL A 72 -4.14 9.50 -8.52
CA VAL A 72 -2.67 9.48 -8.56
C VAL A 72 -2.14 10.62 -9.43
N GLU A 73 -2.68 10.80 -10.64
CA GLU A 73 -2.29 11.88 -11.55
C GLU A 73 -2.45 13.25 -10.88
N GLN A 74 -3.59 13.50 -10.26
CA GLN A 74 -3.84 14.75 -9.55
C GLN A 74 -2.90 14.95 -8.36
N ALA A 75 -2.69 13.93 -7.54
CA ALA A 75 -1.81 14.00 -6.38
C ALA A 75 -0.36 14.29 -6.77
N LEU A 76 0.14 13.70 -7.85
CA LEU A 76 1.50 13.90 -8.33
C LEU A 76 1.75 15.30 -8.95
N THR A 77 0.72 16.13 -9.13
CA THR A 77 0.93 17.55 -9.49
C THR A 77 1.55 18.35 -8.35
N THR A 78 1.22 18.00 -7.10
CA THR A 78 1.63 18.75 -5.89
C THR A 78 2.55 17.98 -4.97
N HIS A 79 2.54 16.63 -5.03
CA HIS A 79 3.35 15.76 -4.18
C HIS A 79 4.41 15.03 -4.99
N ASP A 80 5.51 14.64 -4.37
CA ASP A 80 6.58 13.84 -5.00
C ASP A 80 6.25 12.35 -4.97
N VAL A 81 5.60 11.89 -3.91
CA VAL A 81 5.30 10.48 -3.66
C VAL A 81 3.84 10.29 -3.29
N ILE A 82 3.16 9.37 -3.99
CA ILE A 82 1.86 8.84 -3.55
C ILE A 82 1.97 7.37 -3.19
N ILE A 83 1.45 7.01 -2.02
CA ILE A 83 1.38 5.63 -1.54
C ILE A 83 -0.08 5.17 -1.56
N CYS A 84 -0.34 4.09 -2.28
CA CYS A 84 -1.66 3.47 -2.38
C CYS A 84 -1.62 2.10 -1.70
N GLU A 85 -2.51 1.82 -0.77
CA GLU A 85 -2.61 0.51 -0.15
C GLU A 85 -3.97 -0.13 -0.42
N GLY A 86 -3.98 -1.44 -0.68
CA GLY A 86 -5.21 -2.19 -0.87
C GLY A 86 -4.99 -3.62 -1.36
N VAL A 87 -5.91 -4.51 -0.99
CA VAL A 87 -5.91 -5.90 -1.46
C VAL A 87 -6.12 -5.94 -2.97
N LYS A 88 -7.04 -5.13 -3.49
CA LYS A 88 -7.43 -5.13 -4.91
C LYS A 88 -6.37 -4.57 -5.87
N LEU A 89 -5.36 -3.87 -5.37
CA LEU A 89 -4.32 -3.25 -6.20
C LEU A 89 -3.51 -4.24 -7.04
N HIS A 90 -3.46 -5.52 -6.63
CA HIS A 90 -2.83 -6.57 -7.41
C HIS A 90 -3.63 -7.00 -8.63
N ASN A 91 -4.92 -6.62 -8.70
CA ASN A 91 -5.83 -7.09 -9.75
C ASN A 91 -5.86 -6.13 -10.95
N ASN A 92 -5.38 -6.59 -12.10
CA ASN A 92 -5.40 -5.82 -13.35
C ASN A 92 -6.82 -5.68 -13.94
N GLY A 93 -7.78 -6.52 -13.54
CA GLY A 93 -9.14 -6.52 -14.10
C GLY A 93 -9.95 -5.26 -13.83
N ALA A 94 -9.56 -4.45 -12.84
CA ALA A 94 -10.20 -3.18 -12.50
C ALA A 94 -9.42 -1.95 -12.99
N ASN A 95 -8.44 -2.11 -13.87
CA ASN A 95 -7.52 -1.06 -14.35
C ASN A 95 -6.76 -0.32 -13.23
N LEU A 96 -6.74 -0.87 -12.02
CA LEU A 96 -6.08 -0.25 -10.87
C LEU A 96 -4.57 -0.17 -11.09
N SER A 97 -3.98 -1.18 -11.72
CA SER A 97 -2.55 -1.20 -12.05
C SER A 97 -2.13 -0.06 -12.98
N THR A 98 -3.05 0.49 -13.79
CA THR A 98 -2.74 1.61 -14.68
C THR A 98 -2.37 2.88 -13.91
N ALA A 99 -2.79 3.00 -12.64
CA ALA A 99 -2.42 4.11 -11.78
C ALA A 99 -0.91 4.17 -11.49
N LEU A 100 -0.22 3.02 -11.45
CA LEU A 100 1.24 2.99 -11.31
C LEU A 100 1.94 3.72 -12.46
N TYR A 101 1.40 3.60 -13.67
CA TYR A 101 2.00 4.17 -14.87
C TYR A 101 1.77 5.69 -15.02
N ALA A 102 1.03 6.31 -14.10
CA ALA A 102 0.94 7.76 -14.01
C ALA A 102 2.21 8.41 -13.42
N ALA A 103 3.10 7.61 -12.82
CA ALA A 103 4.33 8.08 -12.21
C ALA A 103 5.57 7.71 -13.02
N GLU A 104 6.63 8.52 -12.90
CA GLU A 104 7.95 8.25 -13.50
C GLU A 104 8.61 7.05 -12.83
N GLN A 105 8.56 7.00 -11.51
CA GLN A 105 9.09 5.92 -10.68
C GLN A 105 7.95 5.10 -10.07
N ARG A 106 8.14 3.79 -10.03
CA ARG A 106 7.12 2.83 -9.62
C ARG A 106 7.70 1.83 -8.64
N LEU A 107 7.00 1.63 -7.53
CA LEU A 107 7.34 0.59 -6.55
C LEU A 107 6.09 -0.23 -6.22
N VAL A 108 6.22 -1.53 -6.26
CA VAL A 108 5.22 -2.45 -5.70
C VAL A 108 5.85 -3.19 -4.53
N CYS A 109 5.27 -3.00 -3.36
CA CYS A 109 5.69 -3.67 -2.12
C CYS A 109 4.63 -4.69 -1.72
N LEU A 110 5.00 -5.97 -1.69
CA LEU A 110 4.16 -7.04 -1.16
C LEU A 110 4.42 -7.23 0.33
N LEU A 111 3.36 -7.10 1.13
CA LEU A 111 3.36 -7.50 2.53
C LEU A 111 2.86 -8.94 2.64
N TYR A 112 3.67 -9.76 3.23
CA TYR A 112 3.43 -11.18 3.43
C TYR A 112 3.44 -11.54 4.92
N ALA A 113 2.66 -12.54 5.29
CA ALA A 113 2.81 -13.29 6.55
C ALA A 113 2.33 -14.72 6.34
N PRO A 114 2.90 -15.73 7.02
CA PRO A 114 2.43 -17.11 6.98
C PRO A 114 0.96 -17.24 7.39
N ALA A 115 0.28 -18.26 6.88
CA ALA A 115 -1.15 -18.51 7.14
C ALA A 115 -1.49 -18.54 8.64
N GLN A 116 -0.63 -19.13 9.47
CA GLN A 116 -0.82 -19.16 10.92
C GLN A 116 -0.85 -17.75 11.51
N VAL A 117 0.11 -16.89 11.16
CA VAL A 117 0.18 -15.50 11.64
C VAL A 117 -1.03 -14.68 11.17
N LEU A 118 -1.47 -14.88 9.92
CA LEU A 118 -2.69 -14.23 9.42
C LEU A 118 -3.92 -14.68 10.22
N ASN A 119 -4.00 -15.97 10.57
CA ASN A 119 -5.09 -16.53 11.35
C ASN A 119 -5.14 -15.94 12.76
N ASP A 120 -4.00 -15.85 13.42
CA ASP A 120 -3.89 -15.27 14.77
C ASP A 120 -4.29 -13.79 14.79
N ARG A 121 -3.81 -13.01 13.80
CA ARG A 121 -4.16 -11.61 13.63
C ARG A 121 -5.65 -11.41 13.34
N LEU A 122 -6.23 -12.24 12.47
CA LEU A 122 -7.64 -12.17 12.11
C LEU A 122 -8.53 -12.55 13.31
N LYS A 123 -8.17 -13.60 14.04
CA LYS A 123 -8.84 -14.02 15.27
C LYS A 123 -8.82 -12.91 16.32
N ALA A 124 -7.66 -12.30 16.56
CA ALA A 124 -7.52 -11.19 17.50
C ALA A 124 -8.37 -9.97 17.11
N ARG A 125 -8.47 -9.68 15.79
CA ARG A 125 -9.18 -8.51 15.27
C ARG A 125 -10.70 -8.67 15.24
N SER A 126 -11.22 -9.85 14.93
CA SER A 126 -12.65 -10.05 14.65
C SER A 126 -13.22 -11.38 15.14
N GLY A 127 -12.43 -12.22 15.81
CA GLY A 127 -12.82 -13.59 16.17
C GLY A 127 -12.92 -14.57 14.99
N ALA A 128 -12.74 -14.10 13.77
CA ALA A 128 -12.84 -14.91 12.56
C ALA A 128 -11.58 -15.74 12.30
N LYS A 129 -11.73 -16.76 11.45
CA LYS A 129 -10.62 -17.59 10.97
C LYS A 129 -10.23 -17.19 9.54
N VAL A 130 -8.98 -17.43 9.17
CA VAL A 130 -8.52 -17.27 7.79
C VAL A 130 -9.32 -18.23 6.90
N THR A 131 -9.88 -17.68 5.83
CA THR A 131 -10.61 -18.43 4.82
C THR A 131 -9.71 -18.80 3.65
N GLU A 132 -10.13 -19.79 2.87
CA GLU A 132 -9.46 -20.14 1.62
C GLU A 132 -9.34 -18.94 0.66
N ALA A 133 -10.33 -18.04 0.66
CA ALA A 133 -10.29 -16.81 -0.14
C ALA A 133 -9.11 -15.91 0.24
N ILE A 134 -8.83 -15.73 1.53
CA ILE A 134 -7.68 -14.92 2.01
C ILE A 134 -6.35 -15.55 1.53
N LEU A 135 -6.23 -16.87 1.56
CA LEU A 135 -5.02 -17.55 1.09
C LEU A 135 -4.88 -17.47 -0.44
N LYS A 136 -5.99 -17.57 -1.18
CA LYS A 136 -6.00 -17.35 -2.64
C LYS A 136 -5.59 -15.93 -3.00
N ASP A 137 -6.06 -14.91 -2.27
CA ASP A 137 -5.65 -13.53 -2.46
C ASP A 137 -4.15 -13.34 -2.20
N GLN A 138 -3.60 -13.98 -1.15
CA GLN A 138 -2.16 -13.92 -0.87
C GLN A 138 -1.34 -14.49 -2.03
N GLN A 139 -1.75 -15.64 -2.56
CA GLN A 139 -1.11 -16.25 -3.72
C GLN A 139 -1.26 -15.37 -4.98
N ALA A 140 -2.41 -14.73 -5.16
CA ALA A 140 -2.66 -13.83 -6.27
C ALA A 140 -1.75 -12.59 -6.19
N CYS A 141 -1.58 -12.00 -5.00
CA CYS A 141 -0.63 -10.90 -4.77
C CYS A 141 0.81 -11.30 -5.14
N ALA A 142 1.23 -12.49 -4.71
CA ALA A 142 2.58 -13.00 -5.01
C ALA A 142 2.80 -13.23 -6.53
N ARG A 143 1.80 -13.80 -7.22
CA ARG A 143 1.85 -13.98 -8.68
C ARG A 143 1.91 -12.63 -9.40
N SER A 144 1.15 -11.63 -8.94
CA SER A 144 1.16 -10.28 -9.52
C SER A 144 2.50 -9.60 -9.33
N LEU A 145 3.11 -9.70 -8.13
CA LEU A 145 4.45 -9.17 -7.89
C LEU A 145 5.48 -9.75 -8.86
N LYS A 146 5.49 -11.08 -9.01
CA LYS A 146 6.38 -11.77 -9.96
C LYS A 146 6.15 -11.31 -11.41
N LYS A 147 4.90 -11.09 -11.79
CA LYS A 147 4.58 -10.55 -13.12
C LYS A 147 5.16 -9.16 -13.31
N TRP A 148 4.99 -8.24 -12.36
CA TRP A 148 5.55 -6.89 -12.44
C TRP A 148 7.07 -6.89 -12.46
N GLN A 149 7.71 -7.75 -11.67
CA GLN A 149 9.16 -7.92 -11.69
C GLN A 149 9.67 -8.30 -13.09
N ASN A 150 8.95 -9.19 -13.78
CA ASN A 150 9.34 -9.65 -15.13
C ASN A 150 9.03 -8.62 -16.24
N MET A 151 8.08 -7.69 -16.01
CA MET A 151 7.72 -6.67 -17.01
C MET A 151 8.78 -5.57 -17.17
N GLY A 152 9.66 -5.39 -16.18
CA GLY A 152 10.63 -4.29 -16.14
C GLY A 152 9.98 -2.92 -15.85
N GLY A 153 10.79 -1.92 -15.54
CA GLY A 153 10.33 -0.55 -15.27
C GLY A 153 9.51 -0.37 -14.00
N ILE A 154 9.35 -1.43 -13.20
CA ILE A 154 8.70 -1.43 -11.89
C ILE A 154 9.67 -2.00 -10.87
N ASN A 155 9.99 -1.22 -9.85
CA ASN A 155 10.71 -1.71 -8.70
C ASN A 155 9.78 -2.61 -7.87
N VAL A 156 10.30 -3.72 -7.37
CA VAL A 156 9.55 -4.62 -6.50
C VAL A 156 10.26 -4.78 -5.15
N MET A 157 9.46 -4.96 -4.11
CA MET A 157 9.93 -5.19 -2.74
C MET A 157 9.02 -6.20 -2.07
N HIS A 158 9.57 -6.99 -1.16
CA HIS A 158 8.85 -7.96 -0.36
C HIS A 158 9.18 -7.75 1.11
N LEU A 159 8.16 -7.62 1.94
CA LEU A 159 8.27 -7.45 3.39
C LEU A 159 7.53 -8.59 4.10
N ASP A 160 8.28 -9.39 4.84
CA ASP A 160 7.71 -10.40 5.73
C ASP A 160 7.38 -9.73 7.07
N THR A 161 6.09 -9.56 7.32
CA THR A 161 5.59 -8.92 8.55
C THR A 161 5.45 -9.91 9.72
N SER A 162 5.87 -11.16 9.56
CA SER A 162 5.94 -12.14 10.64
C SER A 162 7.29 -12.15 11.36
N THR A 163 8.35 -11.76 10.64
CA THR A 163 9.73 -11.76 11.13
C THR A 163 10.27 -10.36 11.42
N ASN A 164 9.65 -9.33 10.82
CA ASN A 164 10.04 -7.94 11.01
C ASN A 164 8.95 -7.19 11.78
N THR A 165 9.36 -6.27 12.64
CA THR A 165 8.46 -5.31 13.28
C THR A 165 7.88 -4.33 12.27
N LEU A 166 6.79 -3.65 12.62
CA LEU A 166 6.21 -2.60 11.77
C LEU A 166 7.20 -1.44 11.56
N ASP A 167 8.01 -1.15 12.56
CA ASP A 167 9.04 -0.09 12.49
C ASP A 167 10.14 -0.45 11.52
N GLU A 168 10.68 -1.66 11.57
CA GLU A 168 11.66 -2.16 10.60
C GLU A 168 11.10 -2.18 9.17
N CYS A 169 9.85 -2.61 9.01
CA CYS A 169 9.16 -2.58 7.71
C CYS A 169 9.00 -1.13 7.20
N ALA A 170 8.67 -0.18 8.08
CA ALA A 170 8.51 1.22 7.70
C ALA A 170 9.85 1.85 7.30
N ASP A 171 10.93 1.56 8.05
CA ASP A 171 12.27 2.04 7.72
C ASP A 171 12.75 1.51 6.38
N ALA A 172 12.59 0.20 6.14
CA ALA A 172 12.97 -0.43 4.88
C ALA A 172 12.17 0.15 3.70
N LEU A 173 10.86 0.33 3.87
CA LEU A 173 9.99 0.90 2.85
C LEU A 173 10.38 2.35 2.53
N LEU A 174 10.54 3.20 3.55
CA LEU A 174 10.92 4.60 3.38
C LEU A 174 12.29 4.75 2.74
N ALA A 175 13.28 3.97 3.16
CA ALA A 175 14.61 3.96 2.56
C ALA A 175 14.53 3.64 1.06
N ARG A 176 13.75 2.62 0.69
CA ARG A 176 13.56 2.23 -0.71
C ARG A 176 12.84 3.30 -1.52
N ILE A 177 11.77 3.90 -0.96
CA ILE A 177 11.04 4.99 -1.63
C ILE A 177 11.98 6.18 -1.87
N LYS A 178 12.72 6.62 -0.86
CA LYS A 178 13.67 7.74 -0.99
C LYS A 178 14.72 7.47 -2.06
N GLN A 179 15.28 6.27 -2.08
CA GLN A 179 16.27 5.86 -3.08
C GLN A 179 15.72 6.02 -4.52
N ILE A 180 14.53 5.52 -4.81
CA ILE A 180 13.96 5.55 -6.17
C ILE A 180 13.40 6.92 -6.54
N ALA A 181 12.91 7.70 -5.57
CA ALA A 181 12.40 9.05 -5.76
C ALA A 181 13.52 10.10 -5.88
N GLY A 182 14.73 9.78 -5.45
CA GLY A 182 15.86 10.71 -5.36
C GLY A 182 15.67 11.76 -4.23
N LEU A 183 15.22 11.30 -3.05
CA LEU A 183 14.93 12.12 -1.88
C LEU A 183 15.94 11.91 -0.76
#